data_ececc86528ba88c0b0b3cf715ece57bf
#
_entry.id   ececc86528ba88c0b0b3cf715ece57bf
#
_cell.length_a   1.000
_cell.length_b   1.000
_cell.length_c   1.000
_cell.angle_alpha   90.00
_cell.angle_beta   90.00
_cell.angle_gamma   90.00
#
_symmetry.space_group_name_H-M   'P 1'
#
loop_
_entity.id
_entity.type
_entity.pdbx_description
1 polymer ?
#
loop_
_entity_poly.entity_id
_entity_poly.type
_entity_poly.pdbx_seq_one_letter_code
_entity_poly.pdbx_strand_id
1 'polypeptide(L)'
;MAKTTRQTAIFGAEDWKRLYRTFKEADFESYDFETLRKTFVDYIRVYYPETFNDYTESSEFIALLDLMAFMGQGLAFRTDLNTRENFLDTAERRDSVLKLANLVSYSPKRTLAGQGYLKVVSVQTTESVTDFNNLNLSGITINWNDVTNPDWIEQFNAIINAVLVDSQRFGRPGNSQDILGITTDEYQINTLSGTIPTATFEAQVDGTSMEFEVVSSTSVDQTYVYEPAPRPDGAFNVLYRNDKLGYGSENTGFFFFFKQGTLSDQSFVIADRLSNRTVNVNIQGINEEDVWLFQDKDNILSEWRKVDNIFAQDSLAKATDTERTVFAVKTRSNDQIGLQFGDGTFSTIPLGTFRTFVRASNGLEYVINPEEIQNVAVPIQYVSRTGRTETVTFTVALQTAVSNAKVRESITEIKERAPSAFYTQNRMVNGEDYNNFPFTKFTSILKSKALGRSGIGVNRQLDLLDPTGKFSSTTAFASDGMFYRSFTDPTFTFTFLDNNDISDMITNQLEPVIKAREMKHFYYDKYVLSLIHI
;
A
#
# COMPACT_ATOMS: atom_id res chain seq x y z
N MET A 1 -15.86 -31.01 65.80
CA MET A 1 -16.85 -30.00 65.36
C MET A 1 -16.27 -28.58 65.13
N ALA A 2 -15.02 -28.31 65.49
CA ALA A 2 -14.44 -26.95 65.30
C ALA A 2 -14.00 -26.61 63.86
N LYS A 3 -13.78 -27.62 63.02
CA LYS A 3 -13.33 -27.37 61.62
C LYS A 3 -14.39 -26.86 60.65
N THR A 4 -15.66 -27.20 60.91
CA THR A 4 -16.80 -26.79 60.06
C THR A 4 -17.17 -25.35 60.23
N THR A 5 -16.98 -24.77 61.42
CA THR A 5 -17.28 -23.36 61.69
C THR A 5 -16.27 -22.39 61.09
N ARG A 6 -15.00 -22.77 61.00
CA ARG A 6 -13.96 -21.97 60.31
C ARG A 6 -14.13 -21.95 58.79
N GLN A 7 -14.48 -23.08 58.18
CA GLN A 7 -14.74 -23.14 56.75
C GLN A 7 -15.99 -22.37 56.33
N THR A 8 -17.02 -22.37 57.15
CA THR A 8 -18.24 -21.55 56.90
C THR A 8 -17.99 -20.07 57.12
N ALA A 9 -17.05 -19.69 58.01
CA ALA A 9 -16.69 -18.29 58.22
C ALA A 9 -15.89 -17.70 57.04
N ILE A 10 -15.05 -18.49 56.36
CA ILE A 10 -14.29 -18.06 55.17
C ILE A 10 -15.22 -17.80 53.97
N PHE A 11 -16.34 -18.51 53.90
CA PHE A 11 -17.32 -18.35 52.83
C PHE A 11 -18.58 -17.55 53.26
N GLY A 12 -18.61 -17.00 54.45
CA GLY A 12 -19.70 -16.11 54.93
C GLY A 12 -19.65 -14.75 54.25
N ALA A 13 -20.82 -14.16 53.96
CA ALA A 13 -20.93 -12.91 53.21
C ALA A 13 -20.18 -11.71 53.86
N GLU A 14 -19.93 -11.74 55.19
CA GLU A 14 -19.16 -10.70 55.88
C GLU A 14 -17.64 -10.88 55.67
N ASP A 15 -17.15 -12.12 55.64
CA ASP A 15 -15.73 -12.42 55.39
C ASP A 15 -15.35 -12.17 53.95
N TRP A 16 -16.23 -12.41 52.99
CA TRP A 16 -16.06 -11.99 51.60
C TRP A 16 -15.93 -10.47 51.45
N LYS A 17 -16.68 -9.70 52.17
CA LYS A 17 -16.59 -8.23 52.18
C LYS A 17 -15.25 -7.76 52.77
N ARG A 18 -14.71 -8.46 53.78
CA ARG A 18 -13.39 -8.16 54.34
C ARG A 18 -12.27 -8.56 53.38
N LEU A 19 -12.33 -9.74 52.80
CA LEU A 19 -11.39 -10.18 51.76
C LEU A 19 -11.45 -9.21 50.57
N TYR A 20 -12.63 -8.87 50.10
CA TYR A 20 -12.81 -7.93 49.00
C TYR A 20 -12.32 -6.51 49.35
N ARG A 21 -12.45 -6.04 50.60
CA ARG A 21 -11.85 -4.79 51.05
C ARG A 21 -10.32 -4.87 51.07
N THR A 22 -9.76 -5.94 51.58
CA THR A 22 -8.31 -6.12 51.62
C THR A 22 -7.71 -6.20 50.19
N PHE A 23 -8.40 -6.82 49.26
CA PHE A 23 -7.99 -6.83 47.83
C PHE A 23 -8.32 -5.54 47.09
N LYS A 24 -9.32 -4.76 47.52
CA LYS A 24 -9.67 -3.48 46.91
C LYS A 24 -8.77 -2.32 47.38
N GLU A 25 -8.19 -2.43 48.54
CA GLU A 25 -7.18 -1.50 49.06
C GLU A 25 -5.76 -1.88 48.65
N ALA A 26 -5.57 -3.09 48.07
CA ALA A 26 -4.32 -3.47 47.41
C ALA A 26 -4.24 -2.71 46.10
N ASP A 27 -3.28 -1.81 46.02
CA ASP A 27 -2.94 -1.09 44.80
C ASP A 27 -2.53 -2.09 43.71
N PHE A 28 -3.35 -2.20 42.67
CA PHE A 28 -3.13 -3.18 41.59
C PHE A 28 -1.86 -2.87 40.76
N GLU A 29 -1.19 -1.74 41.02
CA GLU A 29 0.06 -1.37 40.37
C GLU A 29 1.31 -2.07 40.99
N SER A 30 1.20 -2.72 42.15
CA SER A 30 2.35 -3.33 42.82
C SER A 30 2.10 -4.79 43.22
N TYR A 31 1.96 -5.67 42.23
CA TYR A 31 2.07 -7.12 42.45
C TYR A 31 3.54 -7.56 42.44
N ASP A 32 4.39 -6.87 43.23
CA ASP A 32 5.75 -7.33 43.42
C ASP A 32 5.79 -8.52 44.42
N PHE A 33 6.85 -9.27 44.34
CA PHE A 33 7.04 -10.45 45.16
C PHE A 33 6.96 -10.13 46.66
N GLU A 34 7.57 -9.02 47.10
CA GLU A 34 7.62 -8.63 48.52
C GLU A 34 6.23 -8.22 49.04
N THR A 35 5.45 -7.50 48.27
CA THR A 35 4.08 -7.12 48.65
C THR A 35 3.18 -8.34 48.78
N LEU A 36 3.24 -9.28 47.83
CA LEU A 36 2.48 -10.52 47.89
C LEU A 36 2.92 -11.38 49.07
N ARG A 37 4.23 -11.53 49.29
CA ARG A 37 4.80 -12.25 50.45
C ARG A 37 4.31 -11.65 51.75
N LYS A 38 4.40 -10.34 51.90
CA LYS A 38 3.91 -9.63 53.08
C LYS A 38 2.42 -9.84 53.31
N THR A 39 1.62 -9.72 52.23
CA THR A 39 0.18 -9.96 52.30
C THR A 39 -0.16 -11.36 52.75
N PHE A 40 0.55 -12.37 52.26
CA PHE A 40 0.36 -13.77 52.69
C PHE A 40 0.78 -13.99 54.15
N VAL A 41 1.87 -13.42 54.59
CA VAL A 41 2.32 -13.50 55.98
C VAL A 41 1.32 -12.80 56.91
N ASP A 42 0.87 -11.60 56.56
CA ASP A 42 -0.12 -10.86 57.36
C ASP A 42 -1.46 -11.59 57.39
N TYR A 43 -1.89 -12.21 56.29
CA TYR A 43 -3.11 -13.03 56.25
C TYR A 43 -3.01 -14.20 57.21
N ILE A 44 -1.89 -14.92 57.27
CA ILE A 44 -1.67 -16.07 58.15
C ILE A 44 -1.60 -15.63 59.60
N ARG A 45 -0.96 -14.50 59.90
CA ARG A 45 -0.92 -13.92 61.25
C ARG A 45 -2.30 -13.60 61.81
N VAL A 46 -3.19 -13.10 60.94
CA VAL A 46 -4.54 -12.72 61.36
C VAL A 46 -5.46 -13.92 61.51
N TYR A 47 -5.38 -14.89 60.62
CA TYR A 47 -6.36 -15.99 60.58
C TYR A 47 -5.89 -17.29 61.23
N TYR A 48 -4.56 -17.52 61.34
CA TYR A 48 -3.99 -18.74 61.86
C TYR A 48 -2.85 -18.55 62.88
N PRO A 49 -3.00 -17.65 63.87
CA PRO A 49 -1.94 -17.25 64.77
C PRO A 49 -1.45 -18.38 65.68
N GLU A 50 -2.33 -19.36 65.98
CA GLU A 50 -1.98 -20.49 66.87
C GLU A 50 -1.35 -21.66 66.15
N THR A 51 -1.48 -21.76 64.83
CA THR A 51 -1.07 -22.93 64.08
C THR A 51 0.24 -22.68 63.31
N PHE A 52 0.49 -21.43 62.91
CA PHE A 52 1.64 -21.01 62.12
C PHE A 52 2.29 -19.77 62.76
N ASN A 53 3.27 -20.00 63.61
CA ASN A 53 4.01 -18.95 64.32
C ASN A 53 5.53 -18.97 63.99
N ASP A 54 5.98 -19.89 63.15
CA ASP A 54 7.36 -19.94 62.71
C ASP A 54 7.55 -19.09 61.43
N TYR A 55 8.14 -17.90 61.61
CA TYR A 55 8.41 -16.92 60.56
C TYR A 55 9.93 -16.82 60.27
N THR A 56 10.69 -17.86 60.60
CA THR A 56 12.11 -17.91 60.33
C THR A 56 12.33 -18.05 58.82
N GLU A 57 13.23 -17.26 58.25
CA GLU A 57 13.49 -17.24 56.80
C GLU A 57 13.96 -18.59 56.22
N SER A 58 14.47 -19.46 57.07
CA SER A 58 14.90 -20.83 56.71
C SER A 58 13.82 -21.91 56.85
N SER A 59 12.59 -21.51 57.22
CA SER A 59 11.48 -22.45 57.39
C SER A 59 10.97 -22.96 56.04
N GLU A 60 10.70 -24.26 55.91
CA GLU A 60 10.06 -24.86 54.73
C GLU A 60 8.71 -24.18 54.39
N PHE A 61 8.03 -23.68 55.42
CA PHE A 61 6.76 -23.00 55.26
C PHE A 61 6.92 -21.63 54.59
N ILE A 62 7.93 -20.86 54.96
CA ILE A 62 8.25 -19.57 54.31
C ILE A 62 8.66 -19.80 52.87
N ALA A 63 9.45 -20.85 52.59
CA ALA A 63 9.81 -21.19 51.20
C ALA A 63 8.58 -21.53 50.34
N LEU A 64 7.54 -22.13 50.93
CA LEU A 64 6.29 -22.43 50.24
C LEU A 64 5.46 -21.14 49.97
N LEU A 65 5.46 -20.22 50.93
CA LEU A 65 4.84 -18.87 50.74
C LEU A 65 5.57 -18.06 49.67
N ASP A 66 6.90 -18.12 49.66
CA ASP A 66 7.73 -17.47 48.67
C ASP A 66 7.45 -18.04 47.27
N LEU A 67 7.28 -19.33 47.13
CA LEU A 67 6.87 -19.97 45.87
C LEU A 67 5.46 -19.50 45.43
N MET A 68 4.52 -19.43 46.39
CA MET A 68 3.16 -18.94 46.10
C MET A 68 3.17 -17.46 45.69
N ALA A 69 3.98 -16.64 46.36
CA ALA A 69 4.14 -15.22 46.01
C ALA A 69 4.74 -15.05 44.60
N PHE A 70 5.76 -15.85 44.28
CA PHE A 70 6.36 -15.88 42.93
C PHE A 70 5.34 -16.29 41.84
N MET A 71 4.58 -17.37 42.12
CA MET A 71 3.50 -17.78 41.21
C MET A 71 2.43 -16.70 41.06
N GLY A 72 2.05 -16.03 42.16
CA GLY A 72 1.10 -14.93 42.19
C GLY A 72 1.57 -13.76 41.35
N GLN A 73 2.82 -13.36 41.50
CA GLN A 73 3.45 -12.32 40.66
C GLN A 73 3.40 -12.68 39.17
N GLY A 74 3.77 -13.93 38.84
CA GLY A 74 3.75 -14.41 37.46
C GLY A 74 2.34 -14.41 36.85
N LEU A 75 1.32 -14.77 37.62
CA LEU A 75 -0.09 -14.72 37.20
C LEU A 75 -0.58 -13.29 37.03
N ALA A 76 -0.28 -12.40 37.98
CA ALA A 76 -0.66 -11.00 37.90
C ALA A 76 -0.05 -10.32 36.70
N PHE A 77 1.25 -10.52 36.46
CA PHE A 77 1.93 -10.00 35.27
C PHE A 77 1.29 -10.49 33.97
N ARG A 78 0.98 -11.79 33.85
CA ARG A 78 0.31 -12.34 32.68
C ARG A 78 -1.09 -11.77 32.47
N THR A 79 -1.81 -11.54 33.57
CA THR A 79 -3.17 -10.95 33.53
C THR A 79 -3.12 -9.51 33.07
N ASP A 80 -2.20 -8.70 33.60
CA ASP A 80 -1.98 -7.33 33.18
C ASP A 80 -1.58 -7.25 31.71
N LEU A 81 -0.59 -8.06 31.32
CA LEU A 81 -0.16 -8.15 29.92
C LEU A 81 -1.34 -8.51 28.99
N ASN A 82 -2.13 -9.53 29.34
CA ASN A 82 -3.28 -9.93 28.53
C ASN A 82 -4.35 -8.83 28.50
N THR A 83 -4.55 -8.10 29.59
CA THR A 83 -5.51 -7.01 29.63
C THR A 83 -5.07 -5.86 28.73
N ARG A 84 -3.81 -5.45 28.79
CA ARG A 84 -3.22 -4.42 27.93
C ARG A 84 -3.31 -4.79 26.44
N GLU A 85 -3.03 -6.05 26.12
CA GLU A 85 -3.06 -6.55 24.75
C GLU A 85 -4.46 -6.62 24.12
N ASN A 86 -5.53 -6.42 24.90
CA ASN A 86 -6.91 -6.38 24.39
C ASN A 86 -7.37 -5.00 23.89
N PHE A 87 -6.62 -3.94 24.16
CA PHE A 87 -6.95 -2.59 23.73
C PHE A 87 -5.90 -2.05 22.76
N LEU A 88 -6.35 -1.44 21.68
CA LEU A 88 -5.48 -0.93 20.64
C LEU A 88 -4.42 0.07 21.16
N ASP A 89 -4.83 0.95 22.08
CA ASP A 89 -3.96 2.00 22.62
C ASP A 89 -2.82 1.43 23.50
N THR A 90 -3.11 0.37 24.25
CA THR A 90 -2.17 -0.20 25.22
C THR A 90 -1.43 -1.46 24.72
N ALA A 91 -1.92 -2.11 23.66
CA ALA A 91 -1.27 -3.29 23.10
C ALA A 91 0.14 -2.98 22.58
N GLU A 92 1.13 -3.75 22.98
CA GLU A 92 2.53 -3.58 22.56
C GLU A 92 2.99 -4.66 21.56
N ARG A 93 2.34 -5.84 21.59
CA ARG A 93 2.67 -6.92 20.69
C ARG A 93 2.06 -6.67 19.30
N ARG A 94 2.91 -6.70 18.27
CA ARG A 94 2.47 -6.48 16.88
C ARG A 94 1.30 -7.38 16.47
N ASP A 95 1.32 -8.65 16.87
CA ASP A 95 0.24 -9.59 16.56
C ASP A 95 -1.12 -9.18 17.16
N SER A 96 -1.11 -8.66 18.39
CA SER A 96 -2.32 -8.16 19.04
C SER A 96 -2.84 -6.91 18.33
N VAL A 97 -1.95 -5.96 18.03
CA VAL A 97 -2.29 -4.73 17.32
C VAL A 97 -2.85 -5.05 15.92
N LEU A 98 -2.23 -5.97 15.17
CA LEU A 98 -2.74 -6.40 13.86
C LEU A 98 -4.14 -7.02 13.94
N LYS A 99 -4.40 -7.86 14.96
CA LYS A 99 -5.73 -8.45 15.18
C LYS A 99 -6.77 -7.39 15.53
N LEU A 100 -6.43 -6.46 16.43
CA LEU A 100 -7.31 -5.37 16.84
C LEU A 100 -7.60 -4.40 15.68
N ALA A 101 -6.60 -4.05 14.88
CA ALA A 101 -6.78 -3.25 13.67
C ALA A 101 -7.73 -3.93 12.66
N ASN A 102 -7.58 -5.25 12.46
CA ASN A 102 -8.47 -6.01 11.59
C ASN A 102 -9.93 -6.05 12.12
N LEU A 103 -10.16 -6.00 13.44
CA LEU A 103 -11.52 -5.93 14.00
C LEU A 103 -12.22 -4.62 13.62
N VAL A 104 -11.49 -3.53 13.49
CA VAL A 104 -12.03 -2.24 13.04
C VAL A 104 -11.98 -2.09 11.50
N SER A 105 -11.77 -3.20 10.78
CA SER A 105 -11.69 -3.24 9.32
C SER A 105 -10.52 -2.45 8.72
N TYR A 106 -9.49 -2.20 9.51
CA TYR A 106 -8.25 -1.62 9.05
C TYR A 106 -7.25 -2.74 8.73
N SER A 107 -6.74 -2.76 7.49
CA SER A 107 -5.64 -3.67 7.08
C SER A 107 -4.33 -2.89 7.11
N PRO A 108 -3.47 -3.15 8.11
CA PRO A 108 -2.18 -2.47 8.20
C PRO A 108 -1.33 -2.71 6.98
N LYS A 109 -0.67 -1.66 6.49
CA LYS A 109 0.14 -1.70 5.29
C LYS A 109 1.46 -2.42 5.53
N ARG A 110 1.81 -3.28 4.60
CA ARG A 110 3.11 -3.94 4.53
C ARG A 110 4.12 -3.07 3.80
N THR A 111 5.32 -3.58 3.67
CA THR A 111 6.39 -2.96 2.90
C THR A 111 5.94 -2.64 1.46
N LEU A 112 6.31 -1.47 0.99
CA LEU A 112 6.20 -1.10 -0.41
C LEU A 112 7.61 -1.15 -1.01
N ALA A 113 7.79 -2.01 -2.02
CA ALA A 113 9.07 -2.14 -2.70
C ALA A 113 9.37 -0.92 -3.57
N GLY A 114 10.65 -0.58 -3.68
CA GLY A 114 11.11 0.40 -4.67
C GLY A 114 10.81 -0.10 -6.07
N GLN A 115 10.17 0.73 -6.88
CA GLN A 115 9.78 0.39 -8.24
C GLN A 115 9.96 1.60 -9.17
N GLY A 116 10.34 1.35 -10.41
CA GLY A 116 10.61 2.42 -11.36
C GLY A 116 10.84 1.92 -12.77
N TYR A 117 11.42 2.79 -13.59
CA TYR A 117 11.69 2.52 -15.00
C TYR A 117 13.18 2.51 -15.29
N LEU A 118 13.63 1.49 -16.00
CA LEU A 118 14.98 1.40 -16.54
C LEU A 118 14.93 1.67 -18.04
N LYS A 119 15.68 2.64 -18.50
CA LYS A 119 15.80 2.97 -19.92
C LYS A 119 16.78 2.00 -20.58
N VAL A 120 16.42 1.48 -21.74
CA VAL A 120 17.30 0.68 -22.57
C VAL A 120 18.37 1.59 -23.21
N VAL A 121 19.63 1.29 -22.92
CA VAL A 121 20.80 2.00 -23.44
C VAL A 121 21.36 1.27 -24.68
N SER A 122 21.33 -0.06 -24.69
CA SER A 122 21.77 -0.85 -25.84
C SER A 122 21.02 -2.18 -25.93
N VAL A 123 21.06 -2.79 -27.09
CA VAL A 123 20.48 -4.10 -27.35
C VAL A 123 21.47 -4.98 -28.12
N GLN A 124 21.51 -6.25 -27.79
CA GLN A 124 22.26 -7.28 -28.47
C GLN A 124 21.42 -8.55 -28.57
N THR A 125 21.48 -9.27 -29.67
CA THR A 125 20.79 -10.57 -29.85
C THR A 125 21.72 -11.66 -30.32
N THR A 126 21.43 -12.89 -29.92
CA THR A 126 22.09 -14.10 -30.47
C THR A 126 21.48 -14.51 -31.80
N GLU A 127 20.26 -14.05 -32.12
CA GLU A 127 19.59 -14.36 -33.37
C GLU A 127 20.32 -13.72 -34.56
N SER A 128 20.42 -14.44 -35.67
CA SER A 128 20.98 -13.94 -36.93
C SER A 128 19.95 -13.02 -37.62
N VAL A 129 19.97 -11.74 -37.24
CA VAL A 129 19.15 -10.69 -37.84
C VAL A 129 20.01 -9.89 -38.82
N THR A 130 19.48 -9.60 -39.99
CA THR A 130 20.18 -8.79 -41.00
C THR A 130 19.55 -7.40 -41.10
N ASP A 131 20.39 -6.37 -41.15
CA ASP A 131 19.94 -5.00 -41.43
C ASP A 131 19.65 -4.80 -42.95
N PHE A 132 19.28 -3.58 -43.31
CA PHE A 132 19.01 -3.23 -44.71
C PHE A 132 20.26 -3.30 -45.64
N ASN A 133 21.47 -3.24 -45.07
CA ASN A 133 22.73 -3.40 -45.77
C ASN A 133 23.20 -4.88 -45.86
N ASN A 134 22.36 -5.83 -45.47
CA ASN A 134 22.67 -7.25 -45.31
C ASN A 134 23.79 -7.56 -44.31
N LEU A 135 24.06 -6.66 -43.36
CA LEU A 135 24.95 -6.91 -42.23
C LEU A 135 24.25 -7.82 -41.20
N ASN A 136 24.90 -8.91 -40.81
CA ASN A 136 24.39 -9.75 -39.74
C ASN A 136 24.67 -9.09 -38.40
N LEU A 137 23.60 -8.81 -37.63
CA LEU A 137 23.63 -8.14 -36.35
C LEU A 137 23.82 -9.10 -35.17
N SER A 138 23.92 -10.40 -35.39
CA SER A 138 24.13 -11.40 -34.34
C SER A 138 25.39 -11.10 -33.53
N GLY A 139 25.25 -10.94 -32.21
CA GLY A 139 26.35 -10.64 -31.32
C GLY A 139 26.86 -9.18 -31.38
N ILE A 140 26.22 -8.32 -32.17
CA ILE A 140 26.58 -6.90 -32.27
C ILE A 140 25.72 -6.11 -31.28
N THR A 141 26.37 -5.24 -30.49
CA THR A 141 25.69 -4.33 -29.56
C THR A 141 25.32 -3.05 -30.29
N ILE A 142 24.04 -2.71 -30.33
CA ILE A 142 23.52 -1.47 -30.90
C ILE A 142 23.12 -0.54 -29.78
N ASN A 143 23.78 0.61 -29.70
CA ASN A 143 23.48 1.63 -28.68
C ASN A 143 22.33 2.50 -29.13
N TRP A 144 21.46 2.83 -28.16
CA TRP A 144 20.40 3.80 -28.36
C TRP A 144 20.98 5.19 -28.56
N ASN A 145 20.47 5.91 -29.55
CA ASN A 145 20.91 7.27 -29.89
C ASN A 145 22.43 7.40 -30.15
N ASP A 146 23.03 6.39 -30.83
CA ASP A 146 24.44 6.45 -31.19
C ASP A 146 24.66 7.43 -32.37
N VAL A 147 25.07 8.63 -32.03
CA VAL A 147 25.35 9.70 -33.03
C VAL A 147 26.53 9.39 -33.95
N THR A 148 27.35 8.41 -33.59
CA THR A 148 28.51 7.97 -34.43
C THR A 148 28.13 6.94 -35.49
N ASN A 149 27.03 6.22 -35.26
CA ASN A 149 26.47 5.26 -36.20
C ASN A 149 25.16 5.82 -36.80
N PRO A 150 25.13 6.35 -38.01
CA PRO A 150 23.94 6.93 -38.60
C PRO A 150 22.80 5.94 -38.81
N ASP A 151 23.13 4.65 -38.91
CA ASP A 151 22.17 3.56 -39.17
C ASP A 151 21.65 2.91 -37.87
N TRP A 152 22.02 3.45 -36.70
CA TRP A 152 21.68 2.84 -35.39
C TRP A 152 20.19 2.57 -35.21
N ILE A 153 19.33 3.49 -35.65
CA ILE A 153 17.86 3.36 -35.43
C ILE A 153 17.30 2.20 -36.29
N GLU A 154 17.78 2.00 -37.50
CA GLU A 154 17.32 0.94 -38.36
C GLU A 154 17.83 -0.42 -37.88
N GLN A 155 19.08 -0.48 -37.42
CA GLN A 155 19.68 -1.69 -36.83
C GLN A 155 18.99 -2.04 -35.51
N PHE A 156 18.76 -1.06 -34.65
CA PHE A 156 18.01 -1.24 -33.40
C PHE A 156 16.60 -1.76 -33.68
N ASN A 157 15.90 -1.16 -34.65
CA ASN A 157 14.57 -1.59 -35.07
C ASN A 157 14.55 -2.99 -35.65
N ALA A 158 15.59 -3.38 -36.39
CA ALA A 158 15.70 -4.73 -36.92
C ALA A 158 15.79 -5.77 -35.82
N ILE A 159 16.60 -5.53 -34.79
CA ILE A 159 16.71 -6.41 -33.61
C ILE A 159 15.39 -6.42 -32.83
N ILE A 160 14.83 -5.26 -32.51
CA ILE A 160 13.58 -5.17 -31.73
C ILE A 160 12.43 -5.87 -32.48
N ASN A 161 12.30 -5.66 -33.79
CA ASN A 161 11.27 -6.33 -34.60
C ASN A 161 11.44 -7.85 -34.69
N ALA A 162 12.64 -8.37 -34.53
CA ALA A 162 12.89 -9.82 -34.45
C ALA A 162 12.43 -10.39 -33.10
N VAL A 163 12.57 -9.61 -32.03
CA VAL A 163 12.24 -10.02 -30.65
C VAL A 163 10.75 -9.89 -30.35
N LEU A 164 10.06 -8.89 -30.94
CA LEU A 164 8.64 -8.66 -30.73
C LEU A 164 7.77 -9.74 -31.39
N VAL A 165 6.58 -9.97 -30.83
CA VAL A 165 5.58 -10.86 -31.44
C VAL A 165 5.21 -10.42 -32.86
N ASP A 166 4.89 -11.38 -33.75
CA ASP A 166 4.62 -11.11 -35.16
C ASP A 166 3.52 -10.10 -35.45
N SER A 167 2.52 -10.00 -34.55
CA SER A 167 1.42 -9.05 -34.67
C SER A 167 1.81 -7.60 -34.37
N GLN A 168 2.96 -7.38 -33.72
CA GLN A 168 3.44 -6.07 -33.31
C GLN A 168 4.79 -5.77 -33.97
N ARG A 169 4.89 -4.57 -34.51
CA ARG A 169 6.17 -4.05 -35.04
C ARG A 169 6.41 -2.67 -34.42
N PHE A 170 7.65 -2.35 -34.21
CA PHE A 170 8.01 -1.02 -33.75
C PHE A 170 7.43 0.06 -34.67
N GLY A 171 6.76 1.04 -34.09
CA GLY A 171 5.99 2.07 -34.81
C GLY A 171 4.52 1.71 -35.11
N ARG A 172 4.06 0.52 -34.76
CA ARG A 172 2.66 0.08 -34.85
C ARG A 172 2.24 -0.66 -33.59
N PRO A 173 2.19 0.01 -32.44
CA PRO A 173 1.86 -0.63 -31.17
C PRO A 173 0.40 -1.08 -31.16
N GLY A 174 0.10 -2.11 -30.40
CA GLY A 174 -1.28 -2.56 -30.16
C GLY A 174 -2.04 -1.64 -29.23
N ASN A 175 -1.34 -1.05 -28.26
CA ASN A 175 -1.89 -0.18 -27.24
C ASN A 175 -1.02 1.09 -27.10
N SER A 176 -1.65 2.25 -27.16
CA SER A 176 -0.99 3.54 -26.98
C SER A 176 -1.80 4.39 -26.01
N GLN A 177 -1.13 4.95 -25.03
CA GLN A 177 -1.74 5.82 -24.02
C GLN A 177 -0.89 7.06 -23.77
N ASP A 178 -1.53 8.15 -23.39
CA ASP A 178 -0.83 9.35 -22.91
C ASP A 178 -0.80 9.33 -21.38
N ILE A 179 0.39 9.16 -20.82
CA ILE A 179 0.62 9.14 -19.38
C ILE A 179 1.43 10.40 -19.02
N LEU A 180 0.78 11.36 -18.39
CA LEU A 180 1.39 12.63 -17.97
C LEU A 180 2.08 13.38 -19.13
N GLY A 181 1.46 13.40 -20.32
CA GLY A 181 1.99 14.10 -21.49
C GLY A 181 3.04 13.32 -22.28
N ILE A 182 3.36 12.09 -21.87
CA ILE A 182 4.30 11.20 -22.56
C ILE A 182 3.51 10.09 -23.23
N THR A 183 3.60 9.99 -24.54
CA THR A 183 2.99 8.89 -25.28
C THR A 183 3.70 7.60 -24.90
N THR A 184 2.96 6.64 -24.39
CA THR A 184 3.46 5.33 -23.95
C THR A 184 2.81 4.23 -24.79
N ASP A 185 3.61 3.49 -25.49
CA ASP A 185 3.24 2.35 -26.34
C ASP A 185 3.66 1.05 -25.69
N GLU A 186 2.81 0.04 -25.71
CA GLU A 186 3.08 -1.28 -25.15
C GLU A 186 3.42 -2.25 -26.26
N TYR A 187 4.56 -2.92 -26.12
CA TYR A 187 5.03 -3.97 -27.03
C TYR A 187 5.23 -5.26 -26.27
N GLN A 188 5.05 -6.39 -26.96
CA GLN A 188 5.15 -7.71 -26.35
C GLN A 188 6.33 -8.50 -26.95
N ILE A 189 7.17 -9.04 -26.06
CA ILE A 189 8.21 -9.99 -26.37
C ILE A 189 7.64 -11.40 -26.23
N ASN A 190 7.92 -12.28 -27.19
CA ASN A 190 7.49 -13.67 -27.18
C ASN A 190 8.49 -14.52 -26.39
N THR A 191 8.28 -14.68 -25.08
CA THR A 191 9.15 -15.47 -24.21
C THR A 191 8.74 -16.94 -24.17
N LEU A 192 9.50 -17.76 -23.45
CA LEU A 192 9.20 -19.19 -23.30
C LEU A 192 7.91 -19.43 -22.53
N SER A 193 6.99 -20.20 -23.11
CA SER A 193 5.78 -20.64 -22.41
C SER A 193 6.13 -21.63 -21.29
N GLY A 194 5.35 -21.62 -20.21
CA GLY A 194 5.51 -22.52 -19.06
C GLY A 194 6.33 -21.94 -17.92
N THR A 195 7.05 -20.84 -18.13
CA THR A 195 7.76 -20.08 -17.09
C THR A 195 7.24 -18.64 -17.02
N ILE A 196 7.27 -18.05 -15.84
CA ILE A 196 7.00 -16.63 -15.71
C ILE A 196 8.25 -15.88 -16.17
N PRO A 197 8.13 -15.00 -17.16
CA PRO A 197 9.28 -14.28 -17.67
C PRO A 197 9.65 -13.14 -16.73
N THR A 198 10.67 -13.36 -15.91
CA THR A 198 11.32 -12.35 -15.07
C THR A 198 12.81 -12.38 -15.32
N ALA A 199 13.47 -11.24 -15.27
CA ALA A 199 14.91 -11.15 -15.30
C ALA A 199 15.40 -10.45 -14.04
N THR A 200 16.26 -11.12 -13.28
CA THR A 200 16.82 -10.60 -12.03
C THR A 200 18.16 -9.92 -12.28
N PHE A 201 18.44 -8.88 -11.51
CA PHE A 201 19.75 -8.26 -11.45
C PHE A 201 20.04 -7.75 -10.03
N GLU A 202 21.31 -7.58 -9.70
CA GLU A 202 21.74 -7.01 -8.43
C GLU A 202 22.30 -5.61 -8.62
N ALA A 203 22.03 -4.72 -7.67
CA ALA A 203 22.62 -3.39 -7.61
C ALA A 203 23.02 -3.03 -6.17
N GLN A 204 24.04 -2.20 -6.04
CA GLN A 204 24.49 -1.66 -4.77
C GLN A 204 23.75 -0.36 -4.50
N VAL A 205 22.83 -0.36 -3.51
CA VAL A 205 22.07 0.80 -3.10
C VAL A 205 22.46 1.15 -1.68
N ASP A 206 22.90 2.37 -1.44
CA ASP A 206 23.40 2.80 -0.13
C ASP A 206 24.45 1.84 0.47
N GLY A 207 25.30 1.24 -0.37
CA GLY A 207 26.32 0.28 0.06
C GLY A 207 25.81 -1.11 0.42
N THR A 208 24.52 -1.39 0.20
CA THR A 208 23.90 -2.70 0.40
C THR A 208 23.57 -3.33 -0.94
N SER A 209 23.97 -4.62 -1.15
CA SER A 209 23.54 -5.38 -2.33
C SER A 209 22.05 -5.69 -2.22
N MET A 210 21.29 -5.30 -3.22
CA MET A 210 19.87 -5.54 -3.32
C MET A 210 19.54 -6.24 -4.63
N GLU A 211 18.59 -7.16 -4.56
CA GLU A 211 18.10 -7.92 -5.70
C GLU A 211 16.85 -7.24 -6.28
N PHE A 212 16.83 -7.08 -7.58
CA PHE A 212 15.75 -6.46 -8.34
C PHE A 212 15.28 -7.39 -9.45
N GLU A 213 14.02 -7.30 -9.79
CA GLU A 213 13.44 -7.99 -10.94
C GLU A 213 12.94 -6.98 -11.97
N VAL A 214 13.26 -7.24 -13.23
CA VAL A 214 12.59 -6.63 -14.37
C VAL A 214 11.32 -7.42 -14.61
N VAL A 215 10.19 -6.74 -14.61
CA VAL A 215 8.85 -7.34 -14.65
C VAL A 215 8.08 -6.89 -15.89
N SER A 216 7.20 -7.76 -16.36
CA SER A 216 6.22 -7.40 -17.37
C SER A 216 5.33 -6.28 -16.87
N SER A 217 5.03 -5.29 -17.69
CA SER A 217 4.25 -4.12 -17.31
C SER A 217 3.15 -3.86 -18.30
N THR A 218 2.07 -3.25 -17.83
CA THR A 218 0.96 -2.80 -18.68
C THR A 218 0.44 -1.44 -18.25
N SER A 219 -0.11 -0.71 -19.21
CA SER A 219 -0.78 0.58 -18.99
C SER A 219 -2.20 0.59 -19.54
N VAL A 220 -2.72 -0.57 -19.95
CA VAL A 220 -4.06 -0.69 -20.54
C VAL A 220 -5.12 -0.30 -19.52
N ASP A 221 -6.01 0.60 -19.91
CA ASP A 221 -7.11 1.14 -19.10
C ASP A 221 -6.67 1.83 -17.79
N GLN A 222 -5.37 2.16 -17.67
CA GLN A 222 -4.80 2.82 -16.51
C GLN A 222 -4.07 4.11 -16.91
N THR A 223 -4.09 5.09 -16.05
CA THR A 223 -3.30 6.31 -16.21
C THR A 223 -1.86 6.18 -15.70
N TYR A 224 -1.52 5.02 -15.19
CA TYR A 224 -0.19 4.67 -14.68
C TYR A 224 0.19 3.26 -15.14
N VAL A 225 1.48 2.97 -15.09
CA VAL A 225 2.01 1.65 -15.40
C VAL A 225 1.99 0.77 -14.15
N TYR A 226 1.58 -0.47 -14.30
CA TYR A 226 1.56 -1.46 -13.23
C TYR A 226 1.99 -2.84 -13.75
N GLU A 227 2.34 -3.74 -12.85
CA GLU A 227 2.62 -5.13 -13.15
C GLU A 227 1.32 -5.94 -13.20
N PRO A 228 0.98 -6.57 -14.33
CA PRO A 228 -0.16 -7.48 -14.40
C PRO A 228 0.12 -8.75 -13.59
N ALA A 229 -0.93 -9.54 -13.33
CA ALA A 229 -0.77 -10.82 -12.66
C ALA A 229 0.20 -11.73 -13.43
N PRO A 230 1.22 -12.32 -12.77
CA PRO A 230 2.22 -13.15 -13.42
C PRO A 230 1.59 -14.38 -14.07
N ARG A 231 1.86 -14.62 -15.35
CA ARG A 231 1.32 -15.77 -16.09
C ARG A 231 2.43 -16.46 -16.88
N PRO A 232 2.43 -17.81 -16.90
CA PRO A 232 3.39 -18.59 -17.68
C PRO A 232 2.93 -18.76 -19.15
N ASP A 233 2.44 -17.69 -19.77
CA ASP A 233 1.89 -17.70 -21.13
C ASP A 233 2.92 -17.32 -22.21
N GLY A 234 4.13 -16.97 -21.80
CA GLY A 234 5.19 -16.55 -22.71
C GLY A 234 5.09 -15.11 -23.20
N ALA A 235 4.27 -14.28 -22.53
CA ALA A 235 4.11 -12.86 -22.84
C ALA A 235 4.91 -12.00 -21.87
N PHE A 236 5.80 -11.15 -22.40
CA PHE A 236 6.54 -10.15 -21.63
C PHE A 236 6.40 -8.79 -22.28
N ASN A 237 5.81 -7.84 -21.57
CA ASN A 237 5.55 -6.52 -22.10
C ASN A 237 6.69 -5.56 -21.77
N VAL A 238 7.08 -4.78 -22.78
CA VAL A 238 8.05 -3.69 -22.69
C VAL A 238 7.39 -2.41 -23.17
N LEU A 239 7.75 -1.29 -22.57
CA LEU A 239 7.18 0.01 -22.89
C LEU A 239 8.09 0.79 -23.81
N TYR A 240 7.52 1.45 -24.80
CA TYR A 240 8.17 2.51 -25.55
C TYR A 240 7.53 3.84 -25.16
N ARG A 241 8.33 4.78 -24.69
CA ARG A 241 7.88 6.11 -24.28
C ARG A 241 8.43 7.15 -25.23
N ASN A 242 7.64 8.17 -25.51
CA ASN A 242 8.01 9.27 -26.39
C ASN A 242 7.43 10.60 -25.88
N ASP A 243 8.29 11.49 -25.47
CA ASP A 243 7.96 12.84 -25.02
C ASP A 243 7.96 13.87 -26.14
N LYS A 244 8.18 13.44 -27.40
CA LYS A 244 8.22 14.29 -28.61
C LYS A 244 9.42 15.24 -28.67
N LEU A 245 10.41 15.10 -27.78
CA LEU A 245 11.64 15.91 -27.78
C LEU A 245 12.79 15.28 -28.60
N GLY A 246 12.57 14.09 -29.15
CA GLY A 246 13.54 13.37 -29.96
C GLY A 246 14.20 12.20 -29.23
N TYR A 247 15.01 11.41 -29.97
CA TYR A 247 15.63 10.18 -29.44
C TYR A 247 16.67 10.42 -28.35
N GLY A 248 17.26 11.62 -28.28
CA GLY A 248 18.23 11.99 -27.23
C GLY A 248 17.58 12.34 -25.89
N SER A 249 16.25 12.44 -25.83
CA SER A 249 15.56 12.73 -24.58
C SER A 249 15.68 11.56 -23.59
N GLU A 250 15.82 11.89 -22.30
CA GLU A 250 15.80 10.90 -21.21
C GLU A 250 14.48 10.12 -21.15
N ASN A 251 13.37 10.76 -21.55
CA ASN A 251 12.03 10.16 -21.51
C ASN A 251 11.62 9.49 -22.83
N THR A 252 12.49 9.44 -23.84
CA THR A 252 12.20 8.77 -25.12
C THR A 252 13.05 7.53 -25.26
N GLY A 253 12.43 6.38 -25.57
CA GLY A 253 13.08 5.10 -25.79
C GLY A 253 12.29 3.93 -25.23
N PHE A 254 12.93 2.76 -25.22
CA PHE A 254 12.36 1.59 -24.57
C PHE A 254 12.65 1.59 -23.08
N PHE A 255 11.65 1.17 -22.29
CA PHE A 255 11.72 1.15 -20.84
C PHE A 255 11.22 -0.18 -20.32
N PHE A 256 11.95 -0.71 -19.34
CA PHE A 256 11.50 -1.81 -18.51
C PHE A 256 10.99 -1.29 -17.17
N PHE A 257 9.93 -1.90 -16.68
CA PHE A 257 9.49 -1.68 -15.32
C PHE A 257 10.24 -2.64 -14.40
N PHE A 258 10.73 -2.16 -13.26
CA PHE A 258 11.45 -2.98 -12.31
C PHE A 258 10.92 -2.79 -10.90
N LYS A 259 11.08 -3.82 -10.10
CA LYS A 259 10.73 -3.83 -8.68
C LYS A 259 11.82 -4.49 -7.85
N GLN A 260 11.99 -4.03 -6.62
CA GLN A 260 12.89 -4.66 -5.68
C GLN A 260 12.23 -5.91 -5.08
N GLY A 261 13.03 -6.98 -4.96
CA GLY A 261 12.62 -8.27 -4.43
C GLY A 261 12.44 -9.33 -5.49
N THR A 262 12.10 -10.53 -5.05
CA THR A 262 11.96 -11.72 -5.89
C THR A 262 10.57 -12.30 -5.85
N LEU A 263 10.09 -12.73 -7.01
CA LEU A 263 8.82 -13.42 -7.14
C LEU A 263 8.93 -14.85 -6.62
N SER A 264 8.04 -15.22 -5.73
CA SER A 264 7.91 -16.56 -5.19
C SER A 264 6.49 -17.06 -5.35
N ASP A 265 6.31 -18.37 -5.40
CA ASP A 265 4.99 -18.97 -5.46
C ASP A 265 4.77 -20.03 -4.39
N GLN A 266 3.51 -20.17 -3.98
CA GLN A 266 3.05 -21.21 -3.07
C GLN A 266 1.76 -21.82 -3.58
N SER A 267 1.73 -23.14 -3.71
CA SER A 267 0.52 -23.87 -4.09
C SER A 267 -0.13 -24.50 -2.86
N PHE A 268 -1.45 -24.53 -2.84
CA PHE A 268 -2.24 -25.18 -1.79
C PHE A 268 -3.56 -25.72 -2.33
N VAL A 269 -4.13 -26.70 -1.62
CA VAL A 269 -5.39 -27.34 -2.00
C VAL A 269 -6.45 -27.05 -0.95
N ILE A 270 -7.62 -26.65 -1.39
CA ILE A 270 -8.82 -26.50 -0.57
C ILE A 270 -9.78 -27.63 -0.93
N ALA A 271 -9.85 -28.63 -0.04
CA ALA A 271 -10.67 -29.82 -0.27
C ALA A 271 -12.14 -29.63 0.17
N ASP A 272 -12.36 -28.79 1.21
CA ASP A 272 -13.67 -28.61 1.83
C ASP A 272 -14.25 -27.22 1.55
N ARG A 273 -15.55 -27.16 1.28
CA ARG A 273 -16.28 -25.89 1.15
C ARG A 273 -16.62 -25.31 2.52
N LEU A 274 -15.73 -24.48 3.03
CA LEU A 274 -15.93 -23.74 4.28
C LEU A 274 -16.07 -22.25 3.99
N SER A 275 -17.12 -21.63 4.53
CA SER A 275 -17.32 -20.18 4.45
C SER A 275 -16.28 -19.42 5.28
N ASN A 276 -15.91 -18.21 4.87
CA ASN A 276 -14.99 -17.32 5.56
C ASN A 276 -13.62 -17.93 5.87
N ARG A 277 -13.16 -18.84 5.01
CA ARG A 277 -11.87 -19.51 5.18
C ARG A 277 -10.72 -18.52 5.03
N THR A 278 -9.70 -18.69 5.88
CA THR A 278 -8.43 -17.99 5.72
C THR A 278 -7.31 -19.00 5.51
N VAL A 279 -6.52 -18.81 4.47
CA VAL A 279 -5.33 -19.62 4.17
C VAL A 279 -4.09 -18.78 4.40
N ASN A 280 -3.15 -19.29 5.18
CA ASN A 280 -1.92 -18.59 5.52
C ASN A 280 -0.84 -18.85 4.48
N VAL A 281 -0.21 -17.78 4.00
CA VAL A 281 1.01 -17.81 3.21
C VAL A 281 2.17 -17.47 4.13
N ASN A 282 3.13 -18.39 4.27
CA ASN A 282 4.18 -18.30 5.28
C ASN A 282 5.49 -17.67 4.74
N ILE A 283 5.47 -17.11 3.53
CA ILE A 283 6.57 -16.33 2.97
C ILE A 283 6.65 -15.01 3.74
N GLN A 284 7.84 -14.60 4.15
CA GLN A 284 8.08 -13.36 4.91
C GLN A 284 8.42 -12.20 3.96
N GLY A 285 8.19 -10.97 4.41
CA GLY A 285 8.57 -9.78 3.64
C GLY A 285 7.75 -9.56 2.37
N ILE A 286 6.49 -10.01 2.34
CA ILE A 286 5.61 -9.86 1.18
C ILE A 286 5.21 -8.40 1.02
N ASN A 287 5.44 -7.84 -0.16
CA ASN A 287 5.06 -6.48 -0.51
C ASN A 287 3.54 -6.27 -0.49
N GLU A 288 3.11 -5.03 -0.31
CA GLU A 288 1.68 -4.68 -0.22
C GLU A 288 0.94 -4.92 -1.52
N GLU A 289 1.53 -4.56 -2.65
CA GLU A 289 0.89 -4.62 -3.97
C GLU A 289 1.02 -5.99 -4.63
N ASP A 290 2.09 -6.71 -4.35
CA ASP A 290 2.54 -7.87 -5.09
C ASP A 290 1.98 -9.19 -4.54
N VAL A 291 0.67 -9.34 -4.62
CA VAL A 291 -0.04 -10.56 -4.21
C VAL A 291 -1.09 -10.91 -5.26
N TRP A 292 -0.91 -12.04 -5.92
CA TRP A 292 -1.83 -12.57 -6.93
C TRP A 292 -2.25 -13.99 -6.57
N LEU A 293 -3.48 -14.36 -6.89
CA LEU A 293 -4.04 -15.67 -6.61
C LEU A 293 -4.69 -16.23 -7.85
N PHE A 294 -4.34 -17.45 -8.19
CA PHE A 294 -4.93 -18.21 -9.28
C PHE A 294 -5.54 -19.49 -8.77
N GLN A 295 -6.66 -19.86 -9.34
CA GLN A 295 -7.21 -21.19 -9.23
C GLN A 295 -6.80 -22.01 -10.46
N ASP A 296 -6.21 -23.17 -10.23
CA ASP A 296 -5.86 -24.11 -11.28
C ASP A 296 -7.06 -25.05 -11.53
N LYS A 297 -7.63 -24.98 -12.72
CA LYS A 297 -8.67 -25.87 -13.20
C LYS A 297 -8.19 -26.49 -14.53
N ASP A 298 -7.86 -27.76 -14.50
CA ASP A 298 -7.43 -28.50 -15.69
C ASP A 298 -6.23 -27.84 -16.43
N ASN A 299 -5.24 -27.37 -15.66
CA ASN A 299 -4.08 -26.61 -16.11
C ASN A 299 -4.41 -25.21 -16.70
N ILE A 300 -5.61 -24.72 -16.50
CA ILE A 300 -5.98 -23.35 -16.84
C ILE A 300 -5.97 -22.51 -15.56
N LEU A 301 -5.10 -21.52 -15.51
CA LEU A 301 -4.99 -20.58 -14.40
C LEU A 301 -6.09 -19.51 -14.52
N SER A 302 -7.05 -19.55 -13.61
CA SER A 302 -8.10 -18.55 -13.47
C SER A 302 -7.77 -17.61 -12.34
N GLU A 303 -7.60 -16.32 -12.63
CA GLU A 303 -7.25 -15.30 -11.65
C GLU A 303 -8.39 -14.98 -10.72
N TRP A 304 -8.08 -14.87 -9.43
CA TRP A 304 -8.96 -14.33 -8.40
C TRP A 304 -8.59 -12.88 -8.13
N ARG A 305 -9.58 -12.00 -8.10
CA ARG A 305 -9.37 -10.57 -7.93
C ARG A 305 -9.14 -10.21 -6.45
N LYS A 306 -8.04 -9.50 -6.17
CA LYS A 306 -7.77 -8.92 -4.85
C LYS A 306 -8.72 -7.76 -4.59
N VAL A 307 -9.31 -7.72 -3.39
CA VAL A 307 -10.23 -6.67 -2.92
C VAL A 307 -9.88 -6.27 -1.50
N ASP A 308 -10.17 -5.02 -1.12
CA ASP A 308 -9.93 -4.53 0.23
C ASP A 308 -10.87 -5.18 1.24
N ASN A 309 -12.14 -5.35 0.87
CA ASN A 309 -13.17 -5.95 1.72
C ASN A 309 -14.11 -6.83 0.87
N ILE A 310 -14.22 -8.10 1.24
CA ILE A 310 -15.06 -9.07 0.53
C ILE A 310 -16.55 -8.73 0.64
N PHE A 311 -16.98 -8.22 1.79
CA PHE A 311 -18.37 -7.93 2.08
C PHE A 311 -18.87 -6.61 1.49
N ALA A 312 -17.97 -5.75 1.02
CA ALA A 312 -18.28 -4.46 0.39
C ALA A 312 -18.40 -4.53 -1.13
N GLN A 313 -18.48 -5.76 -1.70
CA GLN A 313 -18.58 -5.92 -3.14
C GLN A 313 -20.02 -5.69 -3.64
N ASP A 314 -20.13 -4.96 -4.73
CA ASP A 314 -21.39 -4.63 -5.42
C ASP A 314 -21.95 -5.82 -6.24
N SER A 315 -21.60 -7.03 -5.85
CA SER A 315 -21.80 -8.28 -6.59
C SER A 315 -23.27 -8.76 -6.67
N LEU A 316 -24.17 -8.13 -5.93
CA LEU A 316 -25.61 -8.44 -6.03
C LEU A 316 -26.25 -7.96 -7.33
N ALA A 317 -25.63 -6.98 -8.02
CA ALA A 317 -26.18 -6.39 -9.24
C ALA A 317 -25.65 -7.01 -10.54
N LYS A 318 -24.51 -7.73 -10.49
CA LYS A 318 -23.85 -8.31 -11.68
C LYS A 318 -23.47 -9.76 -11.42
N ALA A 319 -24.27 -10.67 -11.87
CA ALA A 319 -24.19 -12.10 -11.55
C ALA A 319 -23.30 -12.90 -12.52
N THR A 320 -22.10 -12.44 -12.84
CA THR A 320 -21.12 -13.29 -13.53
C THR A 320 -20.23 -14.00 -12.52
N ASP A 321 -19.98 -15.29 -12.70
CA ASP A 321 -19.18 -16.10 -11.77
C ASP A 321 -17.76 -15.54 -11.59
N THR A 322 -17.19 -14.91 -12.61
CA THR A 322 -15.87 -14.28 -12.58
C THR A 322 -15.80 -13.03 -11.69
N GLU A 323 -16.88 -12.29 -11.53
CA GLU A 323 -16.92 -11.10 -10.66
C GLU A 323 -17.01 -11.48 -9.17
N ARG A 324 -17.38 -12.72 -8.87
CA ARG A 324 -17.51 -13.28 -7.51
C ARG A 324 -16.25 -14.01 -7.03
N THR A 325 -15.27 -14.24 -7.90
CA THR A 325 -13.98 -14.85 -7.53
C THR A 325 -13.06 -13.78 -6.96
N VAL A 326 -13.28 -13.43 -5.69
CA VAL A 326 -12.53 -12.39 -4.99
C VAL A 326 -11.93 -12.91 -3.69
N PHE A 327 -10.80 -12.31 -3.28
CA PHE A 327 -10.16 -12.59 -2.01
C PHE A 327 -9.65 -11.28 -1.39
N ALA A 328 -9.53 -11.26 -0.07
CA ALA A 328 -8.91 -10.17 0.65
C ALA A 328 -7.61 -10.65 1.30
N VAL A 329 -6.67 -9.74 1.46
CA VAL A 329 -5.38 -9.99 2.08
C VAL A 329 -5.36 -9.41 3.48
N LYS A 330 -5.05 -10.25 4.49
CA LYS A 330 -4.84 -9.81 5.87
C LYS A 330 -3.36 -9.85 6.20
N THR A 331 -2.86 -8.75 6.70
CA THR A 331 -1.47 -8.64 7.17
C THR A 331 -1.28 -9.44 8.46
N ARG A 332 -0.21 -10.22 8.50
CA ARG A 332 0.27 -10.98 9.66
C ARG A 332 1.66 -10.49 10.07
N SER A 333 2.17 -10.98 11.21
CA SER A 333 3.54 -10.66 11.63
C SER A 333 4.58 -11.02 10.55
N ASN A 334 5.69 -10.30 10.57
CA ASN A 334 6.80 -10.45 9.61
C ASN A 334 6.38 -10.30 8.14
N ASP A 335 5.36 -9.44 7.89
CA ASP A 335 4.79 -9.19 6.58
C ASP A 335 4.34 -10.46 5.82
N GLN A 336 4.00 -11.49 6.59
CA GLN A 336 3.25 -12.64 6.08
C GLN A 336 1.79 -12.26 5.83
N ILE A 337 1.11 -13.03 5.02
CA ILE A 337 -0.29 -12.76 4.69
C ILE A 337 -1.22 -13.93 5.02
N GLY A 338 -2.48 -13.59 5.26
CA GLY A 338 -3.60 -14.51 5.24
C GLY A 338 -4.53 -14.18 4.08
N LEU A 339 -4.80 -15.13 3.22
CA LEU A 339 -5.76 -15.01 2.13
C LEU A 339 -7.14 -15.31 2.69
N GLN A 340 -7.99 -14.32 2.80
CA GLN A 340 -9.36 -14.46 3.27
C GLN A 340 -10.31 -14.63 2.09
N PHE A 341 -11.16 -15.64 2.18
CA PHE A 341 -12.20 -15.95 1.21
C PHE A 341 -13.58 -15.65 1.79
N GLY A 342 -14.57 -15.54 0.94
CA GLY A 342 -15.93 -15.20 1.34
C GLY A 342 -16.79 -16.37 1.79
N ASP A 343 -18.07 -16.08 1.94
CA ASP A 343 -19.10 -16.94 2.52
C ASP A 343 -20.02 -17.63 1.51
N GLY A 344 -19.86 -17.34 0.22
CA GLY A 344 -20.75 -17.82 -0.84
C GLY A 344 -21.88 -16.85 -1.19
N THR A 345 -22.14 -15.83 -0.37
CA THR A 345 -23.16 -14.80 -0.63
C THR A 345 -22.58 -13.66 -1.46
N PHE A 346 -21.49 -13.03 -0.99
CA PHE A 346 -20.81 -11.93 -1.65
C PHE A 346 -19.68 -12.39 -2.57
N SER A 347 -19.09 -13.54 -2.31
CA SER A 347 -18.02 -14.12 -3.11
C SER A 347 -18.13 -15.63 -3.16
N THR A 348 -17.50 -16.24 -4.16
CA THR A 348 -17.48 -17.69 -4.34
C THR A 348 -16.70 -18.35 -3.22
N ILE A 349 -17.22 -19.48 -2.68
CA ILE A 349 -16.47 -20.33 -1.74
C ILE A 349 -15.35 -21.04 -2.52
N PRO A 350 -14.10 -20.94 -2.08
CA PRO A 350 -12.98 -21.56 -2.79
C PRO A 350 -13.03 -23.09 -2.69
N LEU A 351 -12.70 -23.77 -3.77
CA LEU A 351 -12.56 -25.22 -3.84
C LEU A 351 -11.56 -25.60 -4.92
N GLY A 352 -10.68 -26.55 -4.65
CA GLY A 352 -9.70 -27.06 -5.61
C GLY A 352 -8.28 -26.60 -5.33
N THR A 353 -7.45 -26.65 -6.37
CA THR A 353 -6.03 -26.27 -6.29
C THR A 353 -5.86 -24.79 -6.57
N PHE A 354 -5.06 -24.14 -5.75
CA PHE A 354 -4.74 -22.73 -5.87
C PHE A 354 -3.22 -22.54 -5.92
N ARG A 355 -2.80 -21.52 -6.65
CA ARG A 355 -1.43 -21.06 -6.71
C ARG A 355 -1.39 -19.56 -6.45
N THR A 356 -0.65 -19.16 -5.42
CA THR A 356 -0.45 -17.73 -5.11
C THR A 356 0.96 -17.34 -5.50
N PHE A 357 1.08 -16.17 -6.13
CA PHE A 357 2.35 -15.53 -6.43
C PHE A 357 2.49 -14.31 -5.54
N VAL A 358 3.66 -14.17 -4.95
CA VAL A 358 3.99 -13.05 -4.06
C VAL A 358 5.42 -12.61 -4.33
N ARG A 359 5.67 -11.30 -4.25
CA ARG A 359 7.04 -10.78 -4.27
C ARG A 359 7.44 -10.39 -2.88
N ALA A 360 8.58 -10.92 -2.44
CA ALA A 360 9.19 -10.62 -1.16
C ALA A 360 10.35 -9.65 -1.35
N SER A 361 10.44 -8.64 -0.48
CA SER A 361 11.48 -7.62 -0.50
C SER A 361 12.25 -7.57 0.81
N ASN A 362 13.30 -6.75 0.88
CA ASN A 362 14.13 -6.59 2.09
C ASN A 362 13.46 -5.81 3.22
N GLY A 363 12.33 -5.13 2.96
CA GLY A 363 11.58 -4.39 3.97
C GLY A 363 12.23 -3.08 4.42
N LEU A 364 13.17 -2.55 3.66
CA LEU A 364 13.88 -1.32 3.98
C LEU A 364 13.31 -0.12 3.23
N GLU A 365 13.55 1.07 3.75
CA GLU A 365 13.34 2.34 3.05
C GLU A 365 14.69 2.82 2.51
N TYR A 366 14.72 3.19 1.24
CA TYR A 366 15.92 3.62 0.54
C TYR A 366 15.55 4.49 -0.66
N VAL A 367 16.54 5.19 -1.17
CA VAL A 367 16.46 5.95 -2.42
C VAL A 367 17.47 5.35 -3.38
N ILE A 368 17.02 5.02 -4.60
CA ILE A 368 17.91 4.52 -5.65
C ILE A 368 18.29 5.72 -6.53
N ASN A 369 19.56 6.04 -6.58
CA ASN A 369 20.08 7.10 -7.43
C ASN A 369 20.44 6.56 -8.84
N PRO A 370 20.40 7.39 -9.89
CA PRO A 370 20.75 6.96 -11.24
C PRO A 370 22.15 6.34 -11.37
N GLU A 371 23.09 6.75 -10.51
CA GLU A 371 24.46 6.26 -10.50
C GLU A 371 24.60 4.81 -10.00
N GLU A 372 23.63 4.33 -9.22
CA GLU A 372 23.64 3.00 -8.61
C GLU A 372 23.17 1.90 -9.55
N ILE A 373 22.36 2.27 -10.57
CA ILE A 373 21.91 1.32 -11.60
C ILE A 373 22.30 1.87 -12.97
N GLN A 374 23.52 1.56 -13.40
CA GLN A 374 24.03 1.93 -14.72
C GLN A 374 24.58 0.73 -15.46
N ASN A 375 24.28 0.65 -16.76
CA ASN A 375 24.81 -0.36 -17.67
C ASN A 375 24.61 -1.81 -17.18
N VAL A 376 23.45 -2.08 -16.58
CA VAL A 376 23.08 -3.42 -16.11
C VAL A 376 22.59 -4.24 -17.28
N ALA A 377 23.14 -5.44 -17.45
CA ALA A 377 22.73 -6.37 -18.50
C ALA A 377 21.52 -7.19 -18.05
N VAL A 378 20.46 -7.14 -18.82
CA VAL A 378 19.20 -7.87 -18.59
C VAL A 378 19.01 -8.87 -19.75
N PRO A 379 19.39 -10.14 -19.60
CA PRO A 379 19.18 -11.15 -20.62
C PRO A 379 17.75 -11.69 -20.56
N ILE A 380 17.05 -11.70 -21.69
CA ILE A 380 15.71 -12.25 -21.83
C ILE A 380 15.74 -13.33 -22.90
N GLN A 381 15.30 -14.54 -22.55
CA GLN A 381 15.11 -15.62 -23.50
C GLN A 381 13.79 -15.44 -24.23
N TYR A 382 13.83 -15.51 -25.55
CA TYR A 382 12.65 -15.38 -26.39
C TYR A 382 12.62 -16.48 -27.48
N VAL A 383 11.43 -16.69 -28.01
CA VAL A 383 11.21 -17.64 -29.11
C VAL A 383 11.26 -16.86 -30.43
N SER A 384 12.27 -17.10 -31.20
CA SER A 384 12.43 -16.47 -32.53
C SER A 384 11.33 -16.91 -33.49
N ARG A 385 11.14 -16.18 -34.58
CA ARG A 385 10.19 -16.53 -35.66
C ARG A 385 10.44 -17.89 -36.29
N THR A 386 11.69 -18.39 -36.20
CA THR A 386 12.07 -19.74 -36.65
C THR A 386 11.75 -20.83 -35.63
N GLY A 387 11.16 -20.48 -34.48
CA GLY A 387 10.84 -21.40 -33.37
C GLY A 387 12.04 -21.80 -32.51
N ARG A 388 13.19 -21.12 -32.67
CA ARG A 388 14.38 -21.36 -31.85
C ARG A 388 14.34 -20.45 -30.61
N THR A 389 14.86 -20.96 -29.51
CA THR A 389 15.11 -20.15 -28.33
C THR A 389 16.40 -19.37 -28.52
N GLU A 390 16.29 -18.07 -28.51
CA GLU A 390 17.38 -17.11 -28.63
C GLU A 390 17.40 -16.21 -27.37
N THR A 391 18.49 -15.48 -27.18
CA THR A 391 18.64 -14.55 -26.09
C THR A 391 18.83 -13.13 -26.60
N VAL A 392 18.01 -12.22 -26.13
CA VAL A 392 18.25 -10.78 -26.27
C VAL A 392 18.79 -10.24 -24.97
N THR A 393 19.85 -9.48 -25.03
CA THR A 393 20.43 -8.80 -23.87
C THR A 393 20.20 -7.30 -24.03
N PHE A 394 19.45 -6.74 -23.09
CA PHE A 394 19.25 -5.30 -22.98
C PHE A 394 20.22 -4.75 -21.94
N THR A 395 20.99 -3.74 -22.30
CA THR A 395 21.70 -2.96 -21.29
C THR A 395 20.81 -1.82 -20.87
N VAL A 396 20.59 -1.70 -19.57
CA VAL A 396 19.64 -0.73 -19.02
C VAL A 396 20.31 0.19 -18.02
N ALA A 397 19.75 1.39 -17.86
CA ALA A 397 20.20 2.37 -16.89
C ALA A 397 18.99 3.11 -16.28
N LEU A 398 19.11 3.47 -15.01
CA LEU A 398 18.15 4.33 -14.32
C LEU A 398 18.40 5.79 -14.72
N GLN A 399 17.33 6.51 -15.09
CA GLN A 399 17.44 7.91 -15.50
C GLN A 399 17.03 8.88 -14.38
N THR A 400 16.07 8.50 -13.55
CA THR A 400 15.52 9.34 -12.48
C THR A 400 15.59 8.59 -11.16
N ALA A 401 15.88 9.30 -10.07
CA ALA A 401 15.92 8.70 -8.75
C ALA A 401 14.57 8.09 -8.35
N VAL A 402 14.62 6.95 -7.67
CA VAL A 402 13.45 6.22 -7.17
C VAL A 402 13.43 6.30 -5.64
N SER A 403 12.38 6.91 -5.09
CA SER A 403 12.22 7.15 -3.65
C SER A 403 10.88 6.65 -3.10
N ASN A 404 10.28 5.66 -3.75
CA ASN A 404 8.96 5.14 -3.38
C ASN A 404 8.99 3.88 -2.50
N ALA A 405 10.19 3.40 -2.14
CA ALA A 405 10.35 2.33 -1.17
C ALA A 405 9.90 2.79 0.22
N LYS A 406 9.08 1.99 0.90
CA LYS A 406 8.59 2.29 2.25
C LYS A 406 8.62 1.04 3.13
N VAL A 407 9.02 1.24 4.37
CA VAL A 407 8.90 0.20 5.39
C VAL A 407 7.44 -0.06 5.73
N ARG A 408 7.18 -1.22 6.32
CA ARG A 408 5.87 -1.55 6.87
C ARG A 408 5.45 -0.56 7.96
N GLU A 409 4.15 -0.38 8.13
CA GLU A 409 3.63 0.45 9.21
C GLU A 409 4.12 -0.01 10.58
N SER A 410 4.58 0.93 11.37
CA SER A 410 4.93 0.73 12.77
C SER A 410 3.68 0.52 13.64
N ILE A 411 3.86 0.01 14.84
CA ILE A 411 2.77 -0.16 15.81
C ILE A 411 2.09 1.19 16.10
N THR A 412 2.88 2.26 16.21
CA THR A 412 2.39 3.62 16.49
C THR A 412 1.50 4.13 15.35
N GLU A 413 1.97 4.00 14.11
CA GLU A 413 1.19 4.41 12.93
C GLU A 413 -0.12 3.63 12.79
N ILE A 414 -0.09 2.31 13.07
CA ILE A 414 -1.31 1.50 13.06
C ILE A 414 -2.31 2.01 14.11
N LYS A 415 -1.85 2.32 15.33
CA LYS A 415 -2.70 2.86 16.40
C LYS A 415 -3.32 4.21 16.03
N GLU A 416 -2.61 5.06 15.32
CA GLU A 416 -3.11 6.36 14.84
C GLU A 416 -4.09 6.23 13.67
N ARG A 417 -3.78 5.34 12.72
CA ARG A 417 -4.56 5.21 11.47
C ARG A 417 -5.80 4.36 11.59
N ALA A 418 -5.77 3.31 12.41
CA ALA A 418 -6.90 2.38 12.52
C ALA A 418 -8.20 3.05 13.01
N PRO A 419 -8.22 3.92 14.05
CA PRO A 419 -9.41 4.67 14.42
C PRO A 419 -9.93 5.58 13.31
N SER A 420 -9.02 6.29 12.62
CA SER A 420 -9.37 7.18 11.50
C SER A 420 -10.01 6.42 10.34
N ALA A 421 -9.48 5.24 10.00
CA ALA A 421 -10.07 4.37 8.98
C ALA A 421 -11.46 3.87 9.37
N PHE A 422 -11.68 3.56 10.65
CA PHE A 422 -13.00 3.16 11.16
C PHE A 422 -14.01 4.29 11.02
N TYR A 423 -13.65 5.53 11.34
CA TYR A 423 -14.55 6.68 11.21
C TYR A 423 -14.93 6.98 9.75
N THR A 424 -14.01 6.89 8.83
CA THR A 424 -14.28 7.17 7.41
C THR A 424 -15.07 6.07 6.72
N GLN A 425 -15.06 4.84 7.25
CA GLN A 425 -15.71 3.66 6.66
C GLN A 425 -15.39 3.50 5.15
N ASN A 426 -14.16 3.81 4.77
CA ASN A 426 -13.65 3.76 3.40
C ASN A 426 -14.43 4.66 2.40
N ARG A 427 -14.92 5.82 2.84
CA ARG A 427 -15.65 6.79 2.01
C ARG A 427 -15.29 8.22 2.39
N MET A 428 -15.56 9.18 1.50
CA MET A 428 -15.34 10.61 1.68
C MET A 428 -16.68 11.35 1.53
N VAL A 429 -17.33 11.67 2.64
CA VAL A 429 -18.65 12.31 2.68
C VAL A 429 -18.57 13.70 3.29
N ASN A 430 -17.84 13.85 4.38
CA ASN A 430 -17.70 15.11 5.12
C ASN A 430 -16.23 15.61 5.09
N GLY A 431 -16.00 16.82 5.59
CA GLY A 431 -14.65 17.42 5.59
C GLY A 431 -13.61 16.62 6.38
N GLU A 432 -14.00 15.96 7.46
CA GLU A 432 -13.11 15.10 8.23
C GLU A 432 -12.75 13.81 7.48
N ASP A 433 -13.68 13.25 6.71
CA ASP A 433 -13.38 12.10 5.87
C ASP A 433 -12.32 12.47 4.82
N TYR A 434 -12.39 13.67 4.21
CA TYR A 434 -11.37 14.15 3.27
C TYR A 434 -10.02 14.41 3.93
N ASN A 435 -9.98 14.72 5.24
CA ASN A 435 -8.73 14.81 5.99
C ASN A 435 -8.12 13.44 6.25
N ASN A 436 -8.93 12.46 6.62
CA ASN A 436 -8.48 11.17 7.15
C ASN A 436 -8.32 10.09 6.07
N PHE A 437 -9.21 10.02 5.09
CA PHE A 437 -9.21 8.96 4.09
C PHE A 437 -7.90 8.87 3.27
N PRO A 438 -7.36 9.98 2.71
CA PRO A 438 -6.11 9.90 1.95
C PRO A 438 -4.94 9.41 2.81
N PHE A 439 -4.86 9.88 4.03
CA PHE A 439 -3.83 9.49 5.00
C PHE A 439 -3.91 7.98 5.36
N THR A 440 -5.11 7.42 5.51
CA THR A 440 -5.29 6.00 5.83
C THR A 440 -5.15 5.08 4.61
N LYS A 441 -5.45 5.60 3.41
CA LYS A 441 -5.44 4.79 2.18
C LYS A 441 -4.06 4.72 1.52
N PHE A 442 -3.32 5.81 1.52
CA PHE A 442 -2.03 5.91 0.83
C PHE A 442 -0.88 6.11 1.81
N THR A 443 0.10 5.21 1.77
CA THR A 443 1.29 5.27 2.65
C THR A 443 2.20 6.44 2.34
N SER A 444 2.19 6.93 1.10
CA SER A 444 3.00 8.08 0.66
C SER A 444 2.48 9.43 1.18
N ILE A 445 1.26 9.47 1.72
CA ILE A 445 0.66 10.71 2.23
C ILE A 445 0.87 10.76 3.74
N LEU A 446 1.66 11.72 4.21
CA LEU A 446 1.88 11.94 5.64
C LEU A 446 0.75 12.73 6.28
N LYS A 447 0.19 13.70 5.56
CA LYS A 447 -0.87 14.56 6.06
C LYS A 447 -1.73 15.09 4.92
N SER A 448 -3.03 15.16 5.18
CA SER A 448 -3.98 15.78 4.26
C SER A 448 -4.89 16.73 5.01
N LYS A 449 -5.33 17.79 4.35
CA LYS A 449 -6.30 18.73 4.90
C LYS A 449 -7.30 19.14 3.83
N ALA A 450 -8.57 18.91 4.10
CA ALA A 450 -9.64 19.40 3.27
C ALA A 450 -9.88 20.90 3.54
N LEU A 451 -9.88 21.68 2.49
CA LEU A 451 -10.18 23.09 2.57
C LEU A 451 -11.51 23.35 1.88
N GLY A 452 -12.48 23.84 2.64
CA GLY A 452 -13.75 24.29 2.09
C GLY A 452 -13.58 25.62 1.36
N ARG A 453 -14.42 25.86 0.37
CA ARG A 453 -14.45 27.11 -0.40
C ARG A 453 -14.48 28.36 0.49
N SER A 454 -15.30 28.35 1.54
CA SER A 454 -15.40 29.44 2.51
C SER A 454 -14.16 29.56 3.42
N GLY A 455 -13.47 28.45 3.68
CA GLY A 455 -12.28 28.44 4.54
C GLY A 455 -11.02 29.01 3.90
N ILE A 456 -10.97 29.09 2.57
CA ILE A 456 -9.82 29.60 1.81
C ILE A 456 -9.77 31.11 1.79
N GLY A 457 -10.84 31.78 2.22
CA GLY A 457 -10.91 33.24 2.25
C GLY A 457 -10.99 33.88 0.87
N VAL A 458 -11.56 33.17 -0.12
CA VAL A 458 -11.85 33.74 -1.45
C VAL A 458 -12.62 35.04 -1.32
N ASN A 459 -13.54 35.08 -0.35
CA ASN A 459 -14.31 36.28 -0.05
C ASN A 459 -13.44 37.45 0.42
N ARG A 460 -12.45 37.17 1.30
CA ARG A 460 -11.51 38.17 1.79
C ARG A 460 -10.61 38.74 0.70
N GLN A 461 -10.29 37.94 -0.33
CA GLN A 461 -9.48 38.41 -1.44
C GLN A 461 -10.26 39.34 -2.38
N LEU A 462 -11.56 39.11 -2.49
CA LEU A 462 -12.45 39.98 -3.26
C LEU A 462 -12.75 41.27 -2.51
N ASP A 463 -12.82 41.23 -1.18
CA ASP A 463 -12.86 42.40 -0.33
C ASP A 463 -11.65 43.33 -0.58
N LEU A 464 -10.47 42.74 -0.82
CA LEU A 464 -9.26 43.51 -1.18
C LEU A 464 -9.32 44.15 -2.57
N LEU A 465 -10.23 43.69 -3.46
CA LEU A 465 -10.46 44.24 -4.77
C LEU A 465 -11.56 45.33 -4.78
N ASP A 466 -12.20 45.55 -3.65
CA ASP A 466 -13.19 46.65 -3.52
C ASP A 466 -12.48 47.98 -3.23
N PRO A 467 -12.18 48.80 -4.24
CA PRO A 467 -11.45 50.06 -4.05
C PRO A 467 -12.27 51.11 -3.28
N THR A 468 -13.57 50.86 -3.10
CA THR A 468 -14.49 51.79 -2.40
C THR A 468 -14.71 51.41 -0.95
N GLY A 469 -14.30 50.24 -0.52
CA GLY A 469 -14.54 49.68 0.81
C GLY A 469 -16.01 49.44 1.14
N LYS A 470 -16.90 49.55 0.15
CA LYS A 470 -18.36 49.36 0.34
C LYS A 470 -18.73 47.91 0.66
N PHE A 471 -17.94 46.98 0.17
CA PHE A 471 -18.19 45.53 0.31
C PHE A 471 -17.21 44.86 1.23
N SER A 472 -16.38 45.60 1.94
CA SER A 472 -15.32 45.06 2.84
C SER A 472 -15.85 44.16 3.95
N SER A 473 -17.11 44.30 4.31
CA SER A 473 -17.80 43.44 5.30
C SER A 473 -18.74 42.41 4.66
N THR A 474 -18.93 42.45 3.34
CA THR A 474 -19.79 41.50 2.61
C THR A 474 -18.99 40.65 1.66
N THR A 475 -19.31 39.39 1.60
CA THR A 475 -18.69 38.47 0.68
C THR A 475 -19.15 38.82 -0.75
N ALA A 476 -18.20 39.05 -1.66
CA ALA A 476 -18.51 39.26 -3.07
C ALA A 476 -19.09 38.03 -3.74
N PHE A 477 -18.93 36.85 -3.13
CA PHE A 477 -19.58 35.61 -3.54
C PHE A 477 -20.64 35.21 -2.52
N ALA A 478 -21.82 34.83 -3.00
CA ALA A 478 -22.82 34.16 -2.18
C ALA A 478 -22.39 32.73 -1.83
N SER A 479 -23.09 32.08 -0.89
CA SER A 479 -22.84 30.73 -0.44
C SER A 479 -22.93 29.68 -1.55
N ASP A 480 -23.63 29.96 -2.63
CA ASP A 480 -23.74 29.13 -3.83
C ASP A 480 -22.56 29.31 -4.82
N GLY A 481 -21.63 30.22 -4.50
CA GLY A 481 -20.49 30.55 -5.34
C GLY A 481 -20.81 31.47 -6.51
N MET A 482 -22.00 32.02 -6.56
CA MET A 482 -22.40 32.99 -7.56
C MET A 482 -21.87 34.38 -7.20
N PHE A 483 -21.69 35.19 -8.22
CA PHE A 483 -21.20 36.53 -8.11
C PHE A 483 -22.37 37.49 -8.09
N TYR A 484 -22.57 38.22 -7.00
CA TYR A 484 -23.63 39.19 -6.88
C TYR A 484 -23.08 40.59 -6.66
N ARG A 485 -23.62 41.56 -7.38
CA ARG A 485 -23.46 42.97 -7.04
C ARG A 485 -24.53 43.40 -6.05
N SER A 486 -24.14 44.23 -5.06
CA SER A 486 -25.09 44.75 -4.08
C SER A 486 -26.13 45.64 -4.75
N PHE A 487 -27.40 45.37 -4.51
CA PHE A 487 -28.53 46.16 -4.94
C PHE A 487 -28.68 47.48 -4.16
N THR A 488 -27.89 47.67 -3.11
CA THR A 488 -27.98 48.83 -2.23
C THR A 488 -27.08 49.97 -2.66
N ASP A 489 -26.31 49.83 -3.74
CA ASP A 489 -25.53 50.93 -4.30
C ASP A 489 -26.42 51.85 -5.13
N PRO A 490 -26.70 53.10 -4.69
CA PRO A 490 -27.57 54.00 -5.40
C PRO A 490 -26.98 54.48 -6.74
N THR A 491 -25.69 54.25 -6.98
CA THR A 491 -25.02 54.58 -8.24
C THR A 491 -25.05 53.42 -9.24
N PHE A 492 -25.56 52.27 -8.80
CA PHE A 492 -25.59 51.08 -9.62
C PHE A 492 -26.95 50.89 -10.28
N THR A 493 -27.01 51.22 -11.54
CA THR A 493 -28.15 50.85 -12.39
C THR A 493 -27.94 49.39 -12.80
N PHE A 494 -28.92 48.56 -12.46
CA PHE A 494 -28.93 47.16 -12.83
C PHE A 494 -29.16 47.03 -14.34
N THR A 495 -28.12 47.17 -15.10
CA THR A 495 -28.05 46.63 -16.44
C THR A 495 -27.56 45.22 -16.31
N PHE A 496 -28.28 44.27 -16.87
CA PHE A 496 -27.74 42.92 -17.00
C PHE A 496 -26.34 43.06 -17.59
N LEU A 497 -25.32 42.63 -16.81
CA LEU A 497 -23.96 42.58 -17.30
C LEU A 497 -23.99 41.72 -18.57
N ASP A 498 -23.61 42.31 -19.70
CA ASP A 498 -23.46 41.52 -20.90
C ASP A 498 -22.25 40.57 -20.76
N ASN A 499 -22.15 39.60 -21.65
CA ASN A 499 -21.05 38.62 -21.60
C ASN A 499 -19.68 39.31 -21.72
N ASN A 500 -19.56 40.49 -22.27
CA ASN A 500 -18.31 41.23 -22.40
C ASN A 500 -17.91 41.88 -21.07
N ASP A 501 -18.89 42.48 -20.35
CA ASP A 501 -18.65 43.05 -19.03
C ASP A 501 -18.22 41.98 -18.00
N ILE A 502 -18.83 40.79 -18.06
CA ILE A 502 -18.45 39.64 -17.21
C ILE A 502 -17.06 39.17 -17.61
N SER A 503 -16.78 39.04 -18.90
CA SER A 503 -15.47 38.61 -19.40
C SER A 503 -14.37 39.58 -19.00
N ASP A 504 -14.61 40.87 -19.11
CA ASP A 504 -13.67 41.94 -18.75
C ASP A 504 -13.39 41.96 -17.24
N MET A 505 -14.41 41.78 -16.43
CA MET A 505 -14.27 41.69 -14.99
C MET A 505 -13.50 40.43 -14.57
N ILE A 506 -13.75 39.29 -15.19
CA ILE A 506 -13.02 38.05 -14.94
C ILE A 506 -11.56 38.20 -15.38
N THR A 507 -11.31 38.69 -16.58
CA THR A 507 -9.97 38.75 -17.18
C THR A 507 -9.10 39.81 -16.52
N ASN A 508 -9.63 41.01 -16.31
CA ASN A 508 -8.83 42.16 -15.89
C ASN A 508 -8.77 42.34 -14.36
N GLN A 509 -9.76 41.83 -13.61
CA GLN A 509 -9.85 42.06 -12.17
C GLN A 509 -9.63 40.75 -11.37
N LEU A 510 -10.32 39.67 -11.72
CA LEU A 510 -10.31 38.44 -10.98
C LEU A 510 -9.21 37.45 -11.43
N GLU A 511 -8.98 37.32 -12.72
CA GLU A 511 -8.02 36.36 -13.26
C GLU A 511 -6.58 36.59 -12.76
N PRO A 512 -6.07 37.84 -12.68
CA PRO A 512 -4.75 38.07 -12.14
C PRO A 512 -4.58 37.62 -10.67
N VAL A 513 -5.62 37.84 -9.84
CA VAL A 513 -5.61 37.45 -8.43
C VAL A 513 -5.71 35.92 -8.30
N ILE A 514 -6.57 35.33 -9.12
CA ILE A 514 -6.76 33.86 -9.14
C ILE A 514 -5.50 33.18 -9.66
N LYS A 515 -4.88 33.68 -10.73
CA LYS A 515 -3.60 33.15 -11.24
C LYS A 515 -2.47 33.30 -10.24
N ALA A 516 -2.35 34.47 -9.58
CA ALA A 516 -1.30 34.72 -8.61
C ALA A 516 -1.34 33.77 -7.40
N ARG A 517 -2.48 33.11 -7.16
CA ARG A 517 -2.69 32.20 -6.01
C ARG A 517 -3.04 30.77 -6.40
N GLU A 518 -2.91 30.41 -7.67
CA GLU A 518 -3.24 29.06 -8.19
C GLU A 518 -4.68 28.60 -7.87
N MET A 519 -5.64 29.56 -7.81
CA MET A 519 -6.98 29.28 -7.31
C MET A 519 -7.99 28.88 -8.38
N LYS A 520 -7.57 28.53 -9.61
CA LYS A 520 -8.48 28.14 -10.70
C LYS A 520 -9.38 26.94 -10.36
N HIS A 521 -8.95 26.07 -9.47
CA HIS A 521 -9.68 24.85 -9.10
C HIS A 521 -10.83 25.08 -8.11
N PHE A 522 -10.91 26.23 -7.46
CA PHE A 522 -11.91 26.51 -6.44
C PHE A 522 -13.33 26.76 -6.98
N TYR A 523 -13.47 27.00 -8.25
CA TYR A 523 -14.77 27.31 -8.86
C TYR A 523 -15.62 26.08 -9.15
N TYR A 524 -15.01 24.90 -9.27
CA TYR A 524 -15.68 23.70 -9.74
C TYR A 524 -15.96 22.71 -8.62
N ASP A 525 -15.14 22.68 -7.57
CA ASP A 525 -15.25 21.71 -6.50
C ASP A 525 -15.67 22.35 -5.17
N LYS A 526 -16.55 21.67 -4.47
CA LYS A 526 -17.00 22.09 -3.15
C LYS A 526 -15.87 22.02 -2.11
N TYR A 527 -14.94 21.11 -2.31
CA TYR A 527 -13.76 20.90 -1.48
C TYR A 527 -12.52 20.75 -2.36
N VAL A 528 -11.43 21.30 -1.90
CA VAL A 528 -10.10 21.10 -2.47
C VAL A 528 -9.25 20.36 -1.43
N LEU A 529 -8.59 19.32 -1.87
CA LEU A 529 -7.70 18.56 -1.03
C LEU A 529 -6.26 19.08 -1.18
N SER A 530 -5.67 19.54 -0.08
CA SER A 530 -4.25 19.86 -0.04
C SER A 530 -3.49 18.65 0.50
N LEU A 531 -2.61 18.07 -0.32
CA LEU A 531 -1.79 16.92 0.03
C LEU A 531 -0.37 17.38 0.26
N ILE A 532 0.21 16.92 1.36
CA ILE A 532 1.64 17.10 1.65
C ILE A 532 2.33 15.77 1.37
N HIS A 533 3.19 15.79 0.36
CA HIS A 533 4.09 14.70 0.05
C HIS A 533 5.47 15.05 0.60
N ILE A 534 6.12 14.09 1.23
CA ILE A 534 7.51 14.18 1.65
C ILE A 534 8.31 13.16 0.89
#